data_eb3873892d8bc4b1bd9d4d84846c5f1a
#
_entry.id   eb3873892d8bc4b1bd9d4d84846c5f1a
#
_cell.length_a   1.000
_cell.length_b   1.000
_cell.length_c   1.000
_cell.angle_alpha   90.00
_cell.angle_beta   90.00
_cell.angle_gamma   90.00
#
_symmetry.space_group_name_H-M   'P 1'
#
loop_
_entity.id
_entity.type
_entity.pdbx_description
1 polymer ?
#
loop_
_entity_poly.entity_id
_entity_poly.type
_entity_poly.pdbx_seq_one_letter_code
_entity_poly.pdbx_strand_id
1 'polypeptide(L)'
;YFDRMLLLNLLGSYRMNIALFPPLLGVLGMIAAFVVYLLVMRYPDGEDKVKKIGDQIHAGALAFMKTEYKYLTVFIILLVFLSQVFLGTETAIAVVVGAACSSLAGFIGMYAATKANVRTATAAQKDGGAAALSVSFYGGSVMGLCVASLGLIGLG
;
A
#
# COMPACT_ATOMS: atom_id res chain seq x y z
N TYR A 1 16.90 -36.26 27.70
CA TYR A 1 16.57 -36.28 26.24
C TYR A 1 15.15 -35.77 25.97
N PHE A 2 14.19 -36.17 26.80
CA PHE A 2 12.76 -35.80 26.65
C PHE A 2 12.53 -34.28 26.85
N ASP A 3 13.18 -33.68 27.86
CA ASP A 3 13.06 -32.23 28.12
C ASP A 3 13.63 -31.33 27.00
N ARG A 4 14.72 -31.78 26.36
CA ARG A 4 15.27 -31.01 25.21
C ARG A 4 14.38 -31.05 24.00
N MET A 5 13.72 -32.17 23.71
CA MET A 5 12.75 -32.26 22.61
C MET A 5 11.50 -31.42 22.87
N LEU A 6 11.01 -31.42 24.11
CA LEU A 6 9.86 -30.62 24.51
C LEU A 6 10.17 -29.11 24.40
N LEU A 7 11.34 -28.69 24.86
CA LEU A 7 11.83 -27.30 24.74
C LEU A 7 11.99 -26.88 23.28
N LEU A 8 12.55 -27.73 22.41
CA LEU A 8 12.70 -27.44 20.97
C LEU A 8 11.35 -27.33 20.25
N ASN A 9 10.38 -28.18 20.62
CA ASN A 9 9.03 -28.10 20.09
C ASN A 9 8.27 -26.84 20.56
N LEU A 10 8.41 -26.47 21.84
CA LEU A 10 7.82 -25.26 22.39
C LEU A 10 8.44 -24.00 21.77
N LEU A 11 9.77 -23.95 21.62
CA LEU A 11 10.48 -22.86 20.99
C LEU A 11 10.15 -22.77 19.48
N GLY A 12 10.00 -23.89 18.79
CA GLY A 12 9.58 -23.95 17.39
C GLY A 12 8.15 -23.45 17.21
N SER A 13 7.22 -23.87 18.06
CA SER A 13 5.82 -23.39 18.04
C SER A 13 5.72 -21.91 18.39
N TYR A 14 6.50 -21.43 19.35
CA TYR A 14 6.55 -20.02 19.74
C TYR A 14 7.13 -19.13 18.61
N ARG A 15 8.19 -19.59 17.95
CA ARG A 15 8.75 -18.89 16.77
C ARG A 15 7.79 -18.85 15.60
N MET A 16 7.06 -19.92 15.32
CA MET A 16 6.10 -19.98 14.23
C MET A 16 4.90 -19.06 14.49
N ASN A 17 4.42 -18.98 15.75
CA ASN A 17 3.35 -18.06 16.12
C ASN A 17 3.77 -16.58 16.00
N ILE A 18 5.02 -16.24 16.35
CA ILE A 18 5.55 -14.88 16.21
C ILE A 18 5.73 -14.51 14.73
N ALA A 19 6.18 -15.44 13.89
CA ALA A 19 6.36 -15.19 12.45
C ALA A 19 5.05 -14.93 11.70
N LEU A 20 3.95 -15.53 12.14
CA LEU A 20 2.63 -15.32 11.54
C LEU A 20 1.94 -14.00 11.98
N PHE A 21 2.40 -13.39 13.07
CA PHE A 21 1.78 -12.19 13.63
C PHE A 21 1.88 -10.95 12.70
N PRO A 22 3.05 -10.62 12.10
CA PRO A 22 3.16 -9.50 11.17
C PRO A 22 2.27 -9.62 9.93
N PRO A 23 2.24 -10.77 9.19
CA PRO A 23 1.35 -10.89 8.04
C PRO A 23 -0.13 -10.80 8.40
N LEU A 24 -0.55 -11.33 9.56
CA LEU A 24 -1.94 -11.21 10.02
C LEU A 24 -2.31 -9.74 10.29
N LEU A 25 -1.43 -8.98 10.94
CA LEU A 25 -1.61 -7.54 11.13
C LEU A 25 -1.64 -6.81 9.79
N GLY A 26 -0.80 -7.22 8.84
CA GLY A 26 -0.80 -6.68 7.48
C GLY A 26 -2.14 -6.89 6.77
N VAL A 27 -2.72 -8.09 6.86
CA VAL A 27 -4.06 -8.36 6.30
C VAL A 27 -5.14 -7.51 6.96
N LEU A 28 -5.13 -7.39 8.28
CA LEU A 28 -6.07 -6.51 9.01
C LEU A 28 -5.91 -5.05 8.60
N GLY A 29 -4.68 -4.57 8.42
CA GLY A 29 -4.40 -3.23 7.93
C GLY A 29 -4.89 -3.00 6.49
N MET A 30 -4.81 -3.99 5.59
CA MET A 30 -5.38 -3.91 4.25
C MET A 30 -6.90 -3.83 4.28
N ILE A 31 -7.56 -4.60 5.16
CA ILE A 31 -9.02 -4.50 5.37
C ILE A 31 -9.38 -3.10 5.86
N ALA A 32 -8.63 -2.56 6.83
CA ALA A 32 -8.84 -1.20 7.33
C ALA A 32 -8.64 -0.16 6.22
N ALA A 33 -7.60 -0.28 5.39
CA ALA A 33 -7.38 0.59 4.24
C ALA A 33 -8.56 0.57 3.26
N PHE A 34 -9.10 -0.61 2.97
CA PHE A 34 -10.27 -0.76 2.11
C PHE A 34 -11.53 -0.12 2.72
N VAL A 35 -11.75 -0.29 4.02
CA VAL A 35 -12.89 0.37 4.72
C VAL A 35 -12.75 1.88 4.65
N VAL A 36 -11.56 2.43 4.92
CA VAL A 36 -11.30 3.88 4.84
C VAL A 36 -11.50 4.38 3.39
N TYR A 37 -11.05 3.63 2.39
CA TYR A 37 -11.32 3.95 0.99
C TYR A 37 -12.82 4.04 0.69
N LEU A 38 -13.62 3.09 1.16
CA LEU A 38 -15.08 3.12 1.01
C LEU A 38 -15.71 4.34 1.71
N LEU A 39 -15.17 4.76 2.86
CA LEU A 39 -15.61 5.98 3.55
C LEU A 39 -15.34 7.22 2.69
N VAL A 40 -14.16 7.33 2.09
CA VAL A 40 -13.82 8.42 1.16
C VAL A 40 -14.79 8.45 -0.03
N MET A 41 -15.11 7.28 -0.58
CA MET A 41 -16.01 7.17 -1.74
C MET A 41 -17.47 7.55 -1.44
N ARG A 42 -17.87 7.64 -0.17
CA ARG A 42 -19.21 8.14 0.23
C ARG A 42 -19.35 9.65 0.09
N TYR A 43 -18.26 10.39 0.09
CA TYR A 43 -18.30 11.84 -0.11
C TYR A 43 -18.61 12.19 -1.58
N PRO A 44 -19.40 13.24 -1.83
CA PRO A 44 -19.75 13.64 -3.19
C PRO A 44 -18.51 14.07 -3.99
N ASP A 45 -18.48 13.72 -5.26
CA ASP A 45 -17.39 14.07 -6.18
C ASP A 45 -17.59 15.45 -6.86
N GLY A 46 -18.63 16.19 -6.46
CA GLY A 46 -18.88 17.57 -6.84
C GLY A 46 -19.68 17.75 -8.13
N GLU A 47 -19.68 18.97 -8.62
CA GLU A 47 -20.33 19.34 -9.87
C GLU A 47 -19.58 18.83 -11.10
N ASP A 48 -20.24 18.79 -12.25
CA ASP A 48 -19.69 18.26 -13.52
C ASP A 48 -18.33 18.87 -13.91
N LYS A 49 -18.10 20.14 -13.61
CA LYS A 49 -16.81 20.80 -13.85
C LYS A 49 -15.70 20.22 -12.98
N VAL A 50 -15.96 20.07 -11.69
CA VAL A 50 -14.99 19.54 -10.71
C VAL A 50 -14.69 18.10 -11.03
N LYS A 51 -15.72 17.31 -11.34
CA LYS A 51 -15.60 15.92 -11.73
C LYS A 51 -14.76 15.75 -13.00
N LYS A 52 -15.01 16.55 -14.04
CA LYS A 52 -14.24 16.51 -15.29
C LYS A 52 -12.76 16.81 -15.06
N ILE A 53 -12.44 17.80 -14.23
CA ILE A 53 -11.05 18.10 -13.85
C ILE A 53 -10.45 16.94 -13.08
N GLY A 54 -11.18 16.36 -12.13
CA GLY A 54 -10.76 15.19 -11.37
C GLY A 54 -10.44 13.98 -12.25
N ASP A 55 -11.27 13.71 -13.27
CA ASP A 55 -11.04 12.63 -14.22
C ASP A 55 -9.78 12.87 -15.07
N GLN A 56 -9.51 14.12 -15.46
CA GLN A 56 -8.28 14.50 -16.16
C GLN A 56 -7.04 14.30 -15.27
N ILE A 57 -7.11 14.70 -14.00
CA ILE A 57 -6.02 14.49 -13.03
C ILE A 57 -5.79 12.98 -12.83
N HIS A 58 -6.86 12.21 -12.69
CA HIS A 58 -6.77 10.76 -12.54
C HIS A 58 -6.13 10.09 -13.76
N ALA A 59 -6.56 10.46 -14.96
CA ALA A 59 -5.99 9.95 -16.21
C ALA A 59 -4.50 10.34 -16.35
N GLY A 60 -4.14 11.56 -16.01
CA GLY A 60 -2.75 12.02 -15.98
C GLY A 60 -1.88 11.25 -14.98
N ALA A 61 -2.41 11.00 -13.78
CA ALA A 61 -1.73 10.21 -12.76
C ALA A 61 -1.48 8.75 -13.21
N LEU A 62 -2.47 8.12 -13.84
CA LEU A 62 -2.31 6.76 -14.39
C LEU A 62 -1.29 6.71 -15.54
N ALA A 63 -1.28 7.72 -16.43
CA ALA A 63 -0.30 7.83 -17.51
C ALA A 63 1.12 8.01 -16.94
N PHE A 64 1.28 8.85 -15.93
CA PHE A 64 2.54 9.06 -15.21
C PHE A 64 3.04 7.74 -14.61
N MET A 65 2.20 7.04 -13.85
CA MET A 65 2.55 5.75 -13.22
C MET A 65 2.96 4.70 -14.25
N LYS A 66 2.23 4.60 -15.36
CA LYS A 66 2.58 3.66 -16.43
C LYS A 66 3.99 3.91 -16.96
N THR A 67 4.36 5.17 -17.11
CA THR A 67 5.70 5.56 -17.59
C THR A 67 6.77 5.29 -16.52
N GLU A 68 6.50 5.67 -15.28
CA GLU A 68 7.41 5.46 -14.14
C GLU A 68 7.69 3.97 -13.90
N TYR A 69 6.65 3.13 -13.92
CA TYR A 69 6.81 1.68 -13.72
C TYR A 69 7.62 1.01 -14.83
N LYS A 70 7.60 1.55 -16.04
CA LYS A 70 8.48 1.08 -17.12
C LYS A 70 9.96 1.24 -16.76
N TYR A 71 10.33 2.40 -16.22
CA TYR A 71 11.72 2.66 -15.78
C TYR A 71 12.06 1.88 -14.51
N LEU A 72 11.14 1.82 -13.54
CA LEU A 72 11.32 1.04 -12.31
C LEU A 72 11.53 -0.44 -12.61
N THR A 73 10.83 -1.01 -13.58
CA THR A 73 11.00 -2.42 -13.97
C THR A 73 12.43 -2.70 -14.43
N VAL A 74 13.01 -1.84 -15.25
CA VAL A 74 14.41 -1.98 -15.68
C VAL A 74 15.36 -1.92 -14.48
N PHE A 75 15.14 -0.98 -13.56
CA PHE A 75 15.95 -0.83 -12.36
C PHE A 75 15.82 -2.05 -11.42
N ILE A 76 14.60 -2.57 -11.22
CA ILE A 76 14.36 -3.76 -10.40
C ILE A 76 15.04 -4.98 -11.00
N ILE A 77 14.98 -5.18 -12.32
CA ILE A 77 15.68 -6.29 -12.99
C ILE A 77 17.19 -6.22 -12.74
N LEU A 78 17.77 -5.03 -12.83
CA LEU A 78 19.19 -4.82 -12.53
C LEU A 78 19.50 -5.15 -11.06
N LEU A 79 18.68 -4.68 -10.12
CA LEU A 79 18.87 -4.95 -8.69
C LEU A 79 18.73 -6.45 -8.37
N VAL A 80 17.75 -7.13 -8.95
CA VAL A 80 17.56 -8.59 -8.78
C VAL A 80 18.77 -9.34 -9.30
N PHE A 81 19.29 -8.96 -10.49
CA PHE A 81 20.48 -9.58 -11.05
C PHE A 81 21.71 -9.38 -10.14
N LEU A 82 21.95 -8.16 -9.66
CA LEU A 82 23.06 -7.86 -8.75
C LEU A 82 22.89 -8.62 -7.42
N SER A 83 21.68 -8.66 -6.86
CA SER A 83 21.39 -9.41 -5.63
C SER A 83 21.64 -10.90 -5.80
N GLN A 84 21.25 -11.47 -6.95
CA GLN A 84 21.50 -12.87 -7.26
C GLN A 84 22.99 -13.20 -7.31
N VAL A 85 23.81 -12.33 -7.94
CA VAL A 85 25.24 -12.56 -8.13
C VAL A 85 26.02 -12.38 -6.83
N PHE A 86 25.72 -11.35 -6.05
CA PHE A 86 26.52 -10.97 -4.87
C PHE A 86 25.98 -11.45 -3.54
N LEU A 87 24.66 -11.63 -3.41
CA LEU A 87 23.98 -11.88 -2.14
C LEU A 87 23.23 -13.22 -2.11
N GLY A 88 23.04 -13.84 -3.27
CA GLY A 88 22.38 -15.14 -3.40
C GLY A 88 20.88 -15.08 -3.65
N THR A 89 20.30 -16.27 -3.87
CA THR A 89 18.92 -16.43 -4.37
C THR A 89 17.87 -15.95 -3.37
N GLU A 90 18.05 -16.17 -2.08
CA GLU A 90 17.10 -15.76 -1.05
C GLU A 90 16.92 -14.23 -1.03
N THR A 91 18.03 -13.48 -1.11
CA THR A 91 18.00 -12.02 -1.17
C THR A 91 17.37 -11.52 -2.47
N ALA A 92 17.65 -12.17 -3.60
CA ALA A 92 17.04 -11.82 -4.88
C ALA A 92 15.51 -11.99 -4.85
N ILE A 93 15.00 -13.07 -4.24
CA ILE A 93 13.56 -13.28 -4.04
C ILE A 93 12.97 -12.19 -3.15
N ALA A 94 13.63 -11.86 -2.02
CA ALA A 94 13.18 -10.80 -1.13
C ALA A 94 13.08 -9.43 -1.83
N VAL A 95 14.05 -9.11 -2.70
CA VAL A 95 14.01 -7.89 -3.54
C VAL A 95 12.81 -7.89 -4.48
N VAL A 96 12.49 -9.01 -5.12
CA VAL A 96 11.33 -9.12 -6.01
C VAL A 96 10.02 -8.91 -5.23
N VAL A 97 9.87 -9.57 -4.08
CA VAL A 97 8.69 -9.45 -3.22
C VAL A 97 8.54 -8.03 -2.71
N GLY A 98 9.61 -7.43 -2.20
CA GLY A 98 9.61 -6.04 -1.72
C GLY A 98 9.26 -5.03 -2.81
N ALA A 99 9.82 -5.19 -4.01
CA ALA A 99 9.51 -4.36 -5.17
C ALA A 99 8.05 -4.48 -5.60
N ALA A 100 7.50 -5.71 -5.59
CA ALA A 100 6.09 -5.95 -5.92
C ALA A 100 5.16 -5.29 -4.89
N CYS A 101 5.42 -5.47 -3.59
CA CYS A 101 4.66 -4.83 -2.51
C CYS A 101 4.72 -3.30 -2.61
N SER A 102 5.90 -2.73 -2.83
CA SER A 102 6.10 -1.28 -2.96
C SER A 102 5.35 -0.72 -4.17
N SER A 103 5.45 -1.38 -5.33
CA SER A 103 4.74 -0.98 -6.55
C SER A 103 3.23 -1.04 -6.37
N LEU A 104 2.72 -2.09 -5.72
CA LEU A 104 1.29 -2.24 -5.45
C LEU A 104 0.79 -1.17 -4.49
N ALA A 105 1.54 -0.88 -3.42
CA ALA A 105 1.22 0.19 -2.47
C ALA A 105 1.16 1.57 -3.15
N GLY A 106 2.15 1.87 -3.99
CA GLY A 106 2.21 3.11 -4.78
C GLY A 106 1.00 3.25 -5.73
N PHE A 107 0.63 2.17 -6.41
CA PHE A 107 -0.54 2.15 -7.30
C PHE A 107 -1.84 2.42 -6.53
N ILE A 108 -2.10 1.68 -5.47
CA ILE A 108 -3.32 1.84 -4.65
C ILE A 108 -3.36 3.25 -4.04
N GLY A 109 -2.21 3.74 -3.53
CA GLY A 109 -2.10 5.05 -2.93
C GLY A 109 -2.41 6.18 -3.92
N MET A 110 -1.81 6.16 -5.11
CA MET A 110 -2.07 7.14 -6.16
C MET A 110 -3.53 7.10 -6.63
N TYR A 111 -4.08 5.90 -6.80
CA TYR A 111 -5.48 5.72 -7.19
C TYR A 111 -6.43 6.32 -6.14
N ALA A 112 -6.22 6.01 -4.87
CA ALA A 112 -7.03 6.53 -3.77
C ALA A 112 -6.87 8.06 -3.62
N ALA A 113 -5.65 8.57 -3.71
CA ALA A 113 -5.37 10.01 -3.59
C ALA A 113 -6.06 10.83 -4.69
N THR A 114 -6.02 10.39 -5.95
CA THR A 114 -6.69 11.11 -7.04
C THR A 114 -8.21 11.13 -6.89
N LYS A 115 -8.80 10.07 -6.35
CA LYS A 115 -10.24 10.02 -6.03
C LYS A 115 -10.60 10.85 -4.79
N ALA A 116 -9.70 10.93 -3.80
CA ALA A 116 -9.90 11.75 -2.60
C ALA A 116 -9.79 13.26 -2.92
N ASN A 117 -8.88 13.69 -3.81
CA ASN A 117 -8.65 15.10 -4.13
C ASN A 117 -9.92 15.81 -4.58
N VAL A 118 -10.69 15.22 -5.48
CA VAL A 118 -11.95 15.80 -5.99
C VAL A 118 -12.96 15.97 -4.85
N ARG A 119 -13.06 14.96 -3.99
CA ARG A 119 -13.97 14.96 -2.83
C ARG A 119 -13.56 15.97 -1.77
N THR A 120 -12.24 16.13 -1.57
CA THR A 120 -11.67 17.14 -0.68
C THR A 120 -12.02 18.55 -1.16
N ALA A 121 -11.84 18.83 -2.45
CA ALA A 121 -12.20 20.11 -3.04
C ALA A 121 -13.70 20.41 -2.91
N THR A 122 -14.55 19.41 -3.16
CA THR A 122 -16.00 19.52 -3.02
C THR A 122 -16.42 19.75 -1.57
N ALA A 123 -15.81 19.02 -0.61
CA ALA A 123 -16.06 19.20 0.82
C ALA A 123 -15.61 20.60 1.29
N ALA A 124 -14.48 21.11 0.79
CA ALA A 124 -14.02 22.46 1.09
C ALA A 124 -15.02 23.54 0.64
N GLN A 125 -15.61 23.35 -0.54
CA GLN A 125 -16.56 24.28 -1.11
C GLN A 125 -17.92 24.26 -0.40
N LYS A 126 -18.42 23.07 -0.03
CA LYS A 126 -19.78 22.89 0.49
C LYS A 126 -19.83 22.97 2.03
N ASP A 127 -18.89 22.28 2.70
CA ASP A 127 -18.94 22.02 4.12
C ASP A 127 -17.80 22.69 4.90
N GLY A 128 -16.91 23.39 4.19
CA GLY A 128 -15.81 24.15 4.78
C GLY A 128 -14.53 23.37 5.05
N GLY A 129 -13.53 24.06 5.62
CA GLY A 129 -12.17 23.55 5.77
C GLY A 129 -12.03 22.31 6.66
N ALA A 130 -12.84 22.20 7.72
CA ALA A 130 -12.79 21.04 8.63
C ALA A 130 -13.24 19.74 7.94
N ALA A 131 -14.29 19.80 7.11
CA ALA A 131 -14.74 18.66 6.33
C ALA A 131 -13.71 18.27 5.27
N ALA A 132 -13.13 19.24 4.57
CA ALA A 132 -12.06 19.02 3.61
C ALA A 132 -10.84 18.33 4.24
N LEU A 133 -10.43 18.77 5.43
CA LEU A 133 -9.33 18.17 6.17
C LEU A 133 -9.61 16.69 6.50
N SER A 134 -10.83 16.38 6.94
CA SER A 134 -11.23 15.00 7.23
C SER A 134 -11.16 14.11 6.01
N VAL A 135 -11.70 14.55 4.87
CA VAL A 135 -11.66 13.79 3.60
C VAL A 135 -10.23 13.59 3.12
N SER A 136 -9.40 14.63 3.18
CA SER A 136 -8.00 14.57 2.80
C SER A 136 -7.21 13.61 3.69
N PHE A 137 -7.46 13.66 5.01
CA PHE A 137 -6.84 12.76 5.98
C PHE A 137 -7.22 11.30 5.71
N TYR A 138 -8.48 11.00 5.47
CA TYR A 138 -8.92 9.65 5.10
C TYR A 138 -8.27 9.19 3.79
N GLY A 139 -8.20 10.05 2.77
CA GLY A 139 -7.53 9.74 1.51
C GLY A 139 -6.05 9.39 1.69
N GLY A 140 -5.32 10.17 2.47
CA GLY A 140 -3.93 9.89 2.82
C GLY A 140 -3.75 8.63 3.67
N SER A 141 -4.68 8.36 4.59
CA SER A 141 -4.66 7.18 5.46
C SER A 141 -4.77 5.87 4.66
N VAL A 142 -5.48 5.85 3.54
CA VAL A 142 -5.54 4.67 2.65
C VAL A 142 -4.14 4.28 2.19
N MET A 143 -3.35 5.25 1.69
CA MET A 143 -1.98 5.01 1.26
C MET A 143 -1.09 4.54 2.42
N GLY A 144 -1.15 5.24 3.55
CA GLY A 144 -0.35 4.91 4.74
C GLY A 144 -0.61 3.48 5.25
N LEU A 145 -1.90 3.11 5.35
CA LEU A 145 -2.30 1.76 5.75
C LEU A 145 -1.86 0.70 4.73
N CYS A 146 -1.98 0.95 3.42
CA CYS A 146 -1.51 0.03 2.39
C CYS A 146 0.00 -0.19 2.46
N VAL A 147 0.79 0.87 2.61
CA VAL A 147 2.26 0.77 2.72
C VAL A 147 2.66 -0.04 3.95
N ALA A 148 2.10 0.29 5.12
CA ALA A 148 2.40 -0.43 6.36
C ALA A 148 1.97 -1.90 6.28
N SER A 149 0.79 -2.17 5.73
CA SER A 149 0.23 -3.52 5.61
C SER A 149 1.01 -4.40 4.66
N LEU A 150 1.34 -3.89 3.46
CA LEU A 150 2.14 -4.64 2.49
C LEU A 150 3.58 -4.83 2.96
N GLY A 151 4.13 -3.86 3.72
CA GLY A 151 5.42 -4.03 4.40
C GLY A 151 5.40 -5.18 5.41
N LEU A 152 4.36 -5.26 6.25
CA LEU A 152 4.19 -6.34 7.23
C LEU A 152 3.98 -7.71 6.56
N ILE A 153 3.21 -7.77 5.46
CA ILE A 153 3.00 -8.99 4.68
C ILE A 153 4.31 -9.43 4.01
N GLY A 154 5.09 -8.50 3.49
CA GLY A 154 6.36 -8.80 2.81
C GLY A 154 7.49 -9.21 3.75
N LEU A 155 7.40 -8.91 5.05
CA LEU A 155 8.39 -9.29 6.06
C LEU A 155 8.10 -10.65 6.71
N GLY A 156 6.89 -11.16 6.64
CA GLY A 156 6.45 -12.43 7.22
C GLY A 156 6.47 -13.56 6.23
#